data_44c16d41b54d788537dade3dd3412875
#
_entry.id   44c16d41b54d788537dade3dd3412875
#
_cell.length_a   1.000
_cell.length_b   1.000
_cell.length_c   1.000
_cell.angle_alpha   90.00
_cell.angle_beta   90.00
_cell.angle_gamma   90.00
#
_symmetry.space_group_name_H-M   'P 1'
#
loop_
_entity.id
_entity.type
_entity.pdbx_description
1 polymer ?
#
loop_
_entity_poly.entity_id
_entity_poly.type
_entity_poly.pdbx_seq_one_letter_code
_entity_poly.pdbx_strand_id
1 'polypeptide(L)'
;MNILIVETVWMGGARYKFLEKTLLMTFSILPTLQARELAAITPKKHQVTIINERYAHIDFTTVYDVVLINYVSSTAPRAYTIADTFQNKGIRVVLCGFHASGLPEEAKQHADSVLIGRNEA
;
A
#
# COMPACT_ATOMS: atom_id res chain seq x y z
N MET A 1 -10.30 -6.69 -13.96
CA MET A 1 -10.15 -6.86 -12.50
C MET A 1 -10.13 -5.51 -11.82
N ASN A 2 -10.65 -5.44 -10.62
CA ASN A 2 -10.52 -4.26 -9.77
C ASN A 2 -9.30 -4.42 -8.88
N ILE A 3 -8.34 -3.51 -9.05
CA ILE A 3 -7.07 -3.54 -8.33
C ILE A 3 -6.99 -2.32 -7.42
N LEU A 4 -6.73 -2.55 -6.15
CA LEU A 4 -6.46 -1.48 -5.20
C LEU A 4 -4.96 -1.43 -4.92
N ILE A 5 -4.37 -0.24 -5.00
CA ILE A 5 -2.99 0.01 -4.58
C ILE A 5 -3.06 0.90 -3.34
N VAL A 6 -2.54 0.40 -2.22
CA VAL A 6 -2.54 1.11 -0.95
C VAL A 6 -1.13 1.59 -0.64
N GLU A 7 -1.01 2.86 -0.32
CA GLU A 7 0.19 3.45 0.25
C GLU A 7 -0.04 3.67 1.74
N THR A 8 0.70 2.94 2.57
CA THR A 8 0.60 3.08 4.02
C THR A 8 1.34 4.33 4.49
N VAL A 9 0.84 4.93 5.55
CA VAL A 9 1.43 6.11 6.17
C VAL A 9 1.68 5.84 7.64
N TRP A 10 2.81 6.33 8.13
CA TRP A 10 3.07 6.32 9.56
C TRP A 10 2.13 7.28 10.28
N MET A 11 1.26 6.71 11.09
CA MET A 11 0.34 7.46 11.94
C MET A 11 1.04 7.77 13.26
N GLY A 12 2.10 8.55 13.18
CA GLY A 12 2.81 9.00 14.37
C GLY A 12 1.90 9.77 15.31
N GLY A 13 2.18 9.66 16.61
CA GLY A 13 1.36 10.24 17.66
C GLY A 13 1.08 11.74 17.47
N ALA A 14 0.10 12.25 18.21
CA ALA A 14 -0.48 13.60 18.11
C ALA A 14 0.55 14.75 18.07
N ARG A 15 1.76 14.53 18.50
CA ARG A 15 2.84 15.53 18.55
C ARG A 15 3.32 15.99 17.17
N TYR A 16 3.19 15.13 16.16
CA TYR A 16 3.70 15.40 14.82
C TYR A 16 2.61 15.82 13.84
N LYS A 17 1.34 15.75 14.24
CA LYS A 17 0.22 16.06 13.35
C LYS A 17 0.27 17.48 12.77
N PHE A 18 0.81 18.44 13.50
CA PHE A 18 0.88 19.82 13.03
C PHE A 18 2.04 20.05 12.05
N LEU A 19 3.22 19.54 12.39
CA LEU A 19 4.40 19.62 11.52
C LEU A 19 4.24 18.73 10.28
N GLU A 20 3.64 17.57 10.45
CA GLU A 20 3.30 16.69 9.36
C GLU A 20 2.31 17.34 8.39
N LYS A 21 1.26 17.97 8.93
CA LYS A 21 0.24 18.62 8.11
C LYS A 21 0.81 19.78 7.28
N THR A 22 1.81 20.50 7.81
CA THR A 22 2.38 21.69 7.14
C THR A 22 3.51 21.33 6.17
N LEU A 23 4.41 20.42 6.56
CA LEU A 23 5.56 20.03 5.75
C LEU A 23 5.23 18.96 4.71
N LEU A 24 4.30 18.07 5.03
CA LEU A 24 3.98 16.93 4.17
C LEU A 24 2.83 17.19 3.21
N MET A 25 1.97 18.16 3.49
CA MET A 25 1.00 18.64 2.50
C MET A 25 1.67 19.20 1.24
N THR A 26 2.90 19.72 1.39
CA THR A 26 3.65 20.27 0.25
C THR A 26 4.28 19.19 -0.61
N PHE A 27 4.60 18.02 -0.04
CA PHE A 27 5.36 16.95 -0.73
C PHE A 27 4.56 15.68 -1.05
N SER A 28 3.33 15.54 -0.55
CA SER A 28 2.61 14.27 -0.61
C SER A 28 1.21 14.37 -1.24
N ILE A 29 0.93 15.39 -2.00
CA ILE A 29 -0.37 15.54 -2.70
C ILE A 29 -0.52 14.48 -3.79
N LEU A 30 0.59 13.97 -4.31
CA LEU A 30 0.60 12.96 -5.36
C LEU A 30 0.92 11.57 -4.80
N PRO A 31 0.37 10.51 -5.38
CA PRO A 31 0.82 9.14 -5.08
C PRO A 31 2.32 9.02 -5.22
N THR A 32 2.93 8.13 -4.45
CA THR A 32 4.37 7.88 -4.58
C THR A 32 4.70 7.44 -6.00
N LEU A 33 5.95 7.64 -6.40
CA LEU A 33 6.42 7.20 -7.71
C LEU A 33 6.17 5.70 -7.92
N GLN A 34 6.39 4.89 -6.87
CA GLN A 34 6.19 3.45 -6.94
C GLN A 34 4.72 3.07 -7.22
N ALA A 35 3.76 3.71 -6.56
CA ALA A 35 2.34 3.43 -6.83
C ALA A 35 1.96 3.84 -8.24
N ARG A 36 2.50 4.96 -8.73
CA ARG A 36 2.27 5.43 -10.10
C ARG A 36 2.89 4.48 -11.13
N GLU A 37 4.08 3.98 -10.87
CA GLU A 37 4.73 2.98 -11.71
C GLU A 37 3.92 1.69 -11.78
N LEU A 38 3.45 1.19 -10.64
CA LEU A 38 2.58 0.01 -10.58
C LEU A 38 1.31 0.20 -11.40
N ALA A 39 0.67 1.36 -11.27
CA ALA A 39 -0.53 1.67 -12.05
C ALA A 39 -0.21 1.77 -13.55
N ALA A 40 0.93 2.35 -13.90
CA ALA A 40 1.33 2.54 -15.30
C ALA A 40 1.62 1.23 -16.03
N ILE A 41 2.21 0.25 -15.34
CA ILE A 41 2.50 -1.07 -15.94
C ILE A 41 1.29 -2.00 -15.95
N THR A 42 0.23 -1.66 -15.22
CA THR A 42 -0.99 -2.47 -15.21
C THR A 42 -1.72 -2.31 -16.55
N PRO A 43 -2.15 -3.41 -17.20
CA PRO A 43 -2.91 -3.32 -18.43
C PRO A 43 -4.17 -2.47 -18.28
N LYS A 44 -4.48 -1.66 -19.30
CA LYS A 44 -5.60 -0.71 -19.25
C LYS A 44 -6.98 -1.37 -19.10
N LYS A 45 -7.10 -2.67 -19.35
CA LYS A 45 -8.33 -3.42 -19.14
C LYS A 45 -8.70 -3.59 -17.67
N HIS A 46 -7.77 -3.34 -16.75
CA HIS A 46 -8.00 -3.43 -15.32
C HIS A 46 -8.30 -2.04 -14.75
N GLN A 47 -9.22 -1.99 -13.80
CA GLN A 47 -9.53 -0.78 -13.08
C GLN A 47 -8.62 -0.68 -11.86
N VAL A 48 -7.83 0.38 -11.79
CA VAL A 48 -6.86 0.61 -10.70
C VAL A 48 -7.30 1.79 -9.87
N THR A 49 -7.37 1.58 -8.55
CA THR A 49 -7.61 2.63 -7.57
C THR A 49 -6.37 2.76 -6.69
N ILE A 50 -5.87 3.97 -6.50
CA ILE A 50 -4.74 4.25 -5.62
C ILE A 50 -5.25 5.00 -4.39
N ILE A 51 -5.01 4.45 -3.21
CA ILE A 51 -5.36 5.10 -1.94
C ILE A 51 -4.10 5.32 -1.13
N ASN A 52 -3.84 6.60 -0.82
CA ASN A 52 -2.85 6.96 0.20
C ASN A 52 -3.61 7.22 1.50
N GLU A 53 -3.32 6.45 2.54
CA GLU A 53 -4.03 6.54 3.82
C GLU A 53 -3.94 7.90 4.49
N ARG A 54 -3.00 8.73 4.09
CA ARG A 54 -2.90 10.10 4.60
C ARG A 54 -4.09 10.96 4.19
N TYR A 55 -4.64 10.72 3.00
CA TYR A 55 -5.69 11.56 2.40
C TYR A 55 -7.04 10.88 2.30
N ALA A 56 -7.06 9.57 2.34
CA ALA A 56 -8.29 8.81 2.15
C ALA A 56 -8.29 7.59 3.06
N HIS A 57 -9.48 7.15 3.41
CA HIS A 57 -9.67 5.91 4.14
C HIS A 57 -9.92 4.75 3.19
N ILE A 58 -9.42 3.58 3.55
CA ILE A 58 -9.68 2.36 2.79
C ILE A 58 -11.12 1.93 3.05
N ASP A 59 -11.86 1.70 1.98
CA ASP A 59 -13.18 1.08 2.08
C ASP A 59 -13.01 -0.44 2.01
N PHE A 60 -13.07 -1.08 3.18
CA PHE A 60 -12.96 -2.53 3.27
C PHE A 60 -14.22 -3.28 2.81
N THR A 61 -15.31 -2.56 2.50
CA THR A 61 -16.53 -3.17 1.98
C THR A 61 -16.54 -3.33 0.47
N THR A 62 -15.72 -2.56 -0.23
CA THR A 62 -15.57 -2.68 -1.69
C THR A 62 -14.88 -4.00 -2.03
N VAL A 63 -15.41 -4.69 -3.04
CA VAL A 63 -14.82 -5.94 -3.51
C VAL A 63 -13.72 -5.63 -4.53
N TYR A 64 -12.49 -5.95 -4.15
CA TYR A 64 -11.34 -5.89 -5.05
C TYR A 64 -10.92 -7.32 -5.41
N ASP A 65 -10.33 -7.47 -6.59
CA ASP A 65 -9.78 -8.76 -7.00
C ASP A 65 -8.36 -8.95 -6.43
N VAL A 66 -7.59 -7.87 -6.42
CA VAL A 66 -6.22 -7.86 -5.89
C VAL A 66 -5.98 -6.55 -5.15
N VAL A 67 -5.31 -6.63 -4.02
CA VAL A 67 -4.85 -5.47 -3.25
C VAL A 67 -3.33 -5.51 -3.17
N LEU A 68 -2.69 -4.45 -3.65
CA LEU A 68 -1.24 -4.25 -3.52
C LEU A 68 -0.99 -3.23 -2.41
N ILE A 69 -0.14 -3.57 -1.46
CA ILE A 69 0.18 -2.70 -0.34
C ILE A 69 1.66 -2.35 -0.41
N ASN A 70 1.96 -1.07 -0.61
CA ASN A 70 3.31 -0.53 -0.59
C ASN A 70 3.60 0.01 0.81
N TYR A 71 4.68 -0.46 1.42
CA TYR A 71 5.01 -0.07 2.78
C TYR A 71 6.51 -0.06 3.03
N VAL A 72 6.90 0.58 4.11
CA VAL A 72 8.26 0.63 4.62
C VAL A 72 8.29 0.10 6.06
N SER A 73 9.49 -0.02 6.66
CA SER A 73 9.62 -0.62 7.99
C SER A 73 8.76 0.05 9.06
N SER A 74 8.68 1.37 9.04
CA SER A 74 7.88 2.13 10.02
C SER A 74 6.37 1.90 9.88
N THR A 75 5.90 1.52 8.70
CA THR A 75 4.48 1.28 8.41
C THR A 75 4.13 -0.21 8.31
N ALA A 76 5.10 -1.10 8.54
CA ALA A 76 4.88 -2.53 8.42
C ALA A 76 3.73 -3.07 9.30
N PRO A 77 3.59 -2.70 10.59
CA PRO A 77 2.47 -3.17 11.39
C PRO A 77 1.11 -2.79 10.78
N ARG A 78 0.98 -1.57 10.27
CA ARG A 78 -0.25 -1.12 9.63
C ARG A 78 -0.50 -1.88 8.33
N ALA A 79 0.53 -2.07 7.53
CA ALA A 79 0.43 -2.83 6.28
C ALA A 79 -0.04 -4.26 6.53
N TYR A 80 0.47 -4.92 7.55
CA TYR A 80 0.08 -6.28 7.89
C TYR A 80 -1.36 -6.36 8.40
N THR A 81 -1.81 -5.38 9.16
CA THR A 81 -3.22 -5.29 9.59
C THR A 81 -4.16 -5.17 8.39
N ILE A 82 -3.83 -4.32 7.43
CA ILE A 82 -4.60 -4.16 6.19
C ILE A 82 -4.59 -5.46 5.39
N ALA A 83 -3.42 -6.06 5.22
CA ALA A 83 -3.25 -7.31 4.49
C ALA A 83 -4.10 -8.43 5.09
N ASP A 84 -4.03 -8.62 6.40
CA ASP A 84 -4.79 -9.66 7.10
C ASP A 84 -6.30 -9.42 6.96
N THR A 85 -6.75 -8.18 7.03
CA THR A 85 -8.16 -7.82 6.85
C THR A 85 -8.67 -8.23 5.48
N PHE A 86 -7.92 -7.93 4.42
CA PHE A 86 -8.33 -8.32 3.06
C PHE A 86 -8.22 -9.82 2.84
N GLN A 87 -7.19 -10.49 3.36
CA GLN A 87 -7.06 -11.95 3.24
C GLN A 87 -8.22 -12.67 3.93
N ASN A 88 -8.66 -12.18 5.09
CA ASN A 88 -9.82 -12.76 5.78
C ASN A 88 -11.11 -12.63 4.98
N LYS A 89 -11.16 -11.71 4.03
CA LYS A 89 -12.28 -11.55 3.10
C LYS A 89 -12.11 -12.35 1.80
N GLY A 90 -11.06 -13.14 1.69
CA GLY A 90 -10.77 -13.94 0.50
C GLY A 90 -10.19 -13.14 -0.68
N ILE A 91 -9.70 -11.94 -0.43
CA ILE A 91 -9.10 -11.07 -1.45
C ILE A 91 -7.59 -11.34 -1.50
N ARG A 92 -7.05 -11.45 -2.70
CA ARG A 92 -5.61 -11.63 -2.89
C ARG A 92 -4.85 -10.38 -2.48
N VAL A 93 -3.79 -10.58 -1.69
CA VAL A 93 -2.93 -9.49 -1.21
C VAL A 93 -1.52 -9.69 -1.74
N VAL A 94 -0.95 -8.61 -2.25
CA VAL A 94 0.45 -8.53 -2.68
C VAL A 94 1.12 -7.44 -1.85
N LEU A 95 2.22 -7.79 -1.19
CA LEU A 95 3.02 -6.84 -0.43
C LEU A 95 4.26 -6.44 -1.23
N CYS A 96 4.59 -5.17 -1.19
CA CYS A 96 5.74 -4.62 -1.90
C CYS A 96 6.35 -3.44 -1.13
N GLY A 97 7.51 -2.99 -1.58
CA GLY A 97 8.24 -1.88 -0.96
C GLY A 97 9.55 -2.33 -0.33
N PHE A 98 10.24 -1.40 0.31
CA PHE A 98 11.58 -1.66 0.86
C PHE A 98 11.58 -2.73 1.96
N HIS A 99 10.62 -2.69 2.87
CA HIS A 99 10.56 -3.67 3.95
C HIS A 99 10.23 -5.07 3.43
N ALA A 100 9.29 -5.17 2.50
CA ALA A 100 8.94 -6.45 1.88
C ALA A 100 10.13 -7.05 1.12
N SER A 101 10.91 -6.22 0.45
CA SER A 101 12.12 -6.66 -0.27
C SER A 101 13.23 -7.10 0.68
N GLY A 102 13.35 -6.44 1.83
CA GLY A 102 14.35 -6.78 2.83
C GLY A 102 14.01 -8.00 3.69
N LEU A 103 12.74 -8.19 3.99
CA LEU A 103 12.22 -9.29 4.82
C LEU A 103 11.06 -10.02 4.13
N PRO A 104 11.29 -10.66 2.98
CA PRO A 104 10.22 -11.29 2.22
C PRO A 104 9.55 -12.46 2.95
N GLU A 105 10.29 -13.19 3.77
CA GLU A 105 9.72 -14.31 4.54
C GLU A 105 8.73 -13.84 5.60
N GLU A 106 8.98 -12.71 6.22
CA GLU A 106 8.03 -12.07 7.13
C GLU A 106 6.77 -11.63 6.37
N ALA A 107 6.95 -10.98 5.21
CA ALA A 107 5.85 -10.51 4.39
C ALA A 107 4.96 -11.64 3.88
N LYS A 108 5.53 -12.79 3.54
CA LYS A 108 4.78 -13.96 3.08
C LYS A 108 3.78 -14.50 4.10
N GLN A 109 3.97 -14.21 5.37
CA GLN A 109 3.02 -14.62 6.43
C GLN A 109 1.72 -13.83 6.35
N HIS A 110 1.71 -12.69 5.66
CA HIS A 110 0.57 -11.78 5.56
C HIS A 110 0.06 -11.59 4.13
N ALA A 111 0.66 -12.25 3.16
CA ALA A 111 0.32 -12.03 1.75
C ALA A 111 0.34 -13.32 0.93
N ASP A 112 -0.41 -13.30 -0.16
CA ASP A 112 -0.38 -14.37 -1.16
C ASP A 112 0.88 -14.29 -2.02
N SER A 113 1.39 -13.08 -2.25
CA SER A 113 2.59 -12.82 -3.03
C SER A 113 3.36 -11.63 -2.50
N VAL A 114 4.66 -11.61 -2.73
CA VAL A 114 5.55 -10.52 -2.36
C VAL A 114 6.35 -10.10 -3.58
N LEU A 115 6.32 -8.81 -3.90
CA LEU A 115 7.18 -8.23 -4.94
C LEU A 115 8.49 -7.79 -4.31
N ILE A 116 9.58 -8.33 -4.81
CA ILE A 116 10.93 -8.06 -4.30
C ILE A 116 11.65 -7.14 -5.28
N GLY A 117 12.30 -6.10 -4.76
CA GLY A 117 13.05 -5.15 -5.54
C GLY A 117 12.16 -4.08 -6.18
N ARG A 118 12.71 -3.42 -7.22
CA ARG A 118 11.96 -2.47 -8.03
C ARG A 118 11.04 -3.19 -9.00
N ASN A 119 9.89 -2.58 -9.26
CA ASN A 119 8.92 -3.10 -10.22
C ASN A 119 9.32 -2.82 -11.67
N GLU A 120 10.57 -3.00 -11.97
CA GLU A 120 11.06 -2.96 -13.35
C GLU A 120 10.84 -4.37 -13.93
N ALA A 121 9.79 -4.49 -14.67
CA ALA A 121 9.55 -5.72 -15.40
C ALA A 121 10.49 -5.80 -16.58
#